data_b416b713271045bb299c8856b0d2ab4c
#
_entry.id   b416b713271045bb299c8856b0d2ab4c
#
_cell.length_a   1.000
_cell.length_b   1.000
_cell.length_c   1.000
_cell.angle_alpha   90.00
_cell.angle_beta   90.00
_cell.angle_gamma   90.00
#
_symmetry.space_group_name_H-M   'P 1'
#
loop_
_entity.id
_entity.type
_entity.pdbx_description
1 polymer ?
#
loop_
_entity_poly.entity_id
_entity_poly.type
_entity_poly.pdbx_seq_one_letter_code
_entity_poly.pdbx_strand_id
1 'polypeptide(L)'
;MLEIQDLHVKFHNRDREAVSGVSLTIQDGEILGLVGESGSGKSVTAMSVAGLLPRKQCDYTGRILLDGQELLHADRSVLREIQGAEIGVVFQEPQSCMDPLMKIGPQVEETLRIHTQMPKEERHQRALAAMAAAELPDPEGICDKYPHELSGGMLQRAMIAAAIVNRPKLLLLDEPTTALDVTIQ
;
A
#
# COMPACT_ATOMS: atom_id res chain seq x y z
N MET A 1 -12.71 -2.99 10.01
CA MET A 1 -13.18 -4.19 9.27
C MET A 1 -13.24 -3.90 7.77
N LEU A 2 -12.71 -4.80 6.90
CA LEU A 2 -12.86 -4.74 5.43
C LEU A 2 -13.85 -5.79 4.97
N GLU A 3 -14.75 -5.42 4.06
CA GLU A 3 -15.68 -6.34 3.39
C GLU A 3 -15.58 -6.18 1.87
N ILE A 4 -15.43 -7.27 1.15
CA ILE A 4 -15.56 -7.35 -0.30
C ILE A 4 -16.77 -8.23 -0.60
N GLN A 5 -17.69 -7.74 -1.44
CA GLN A 5 -18.94 -8.40 -1.78
C GLN A 5 -19.03 -8.51 -3.31
N ASP A 6 -18.96 -9.74 -3.83
CA ASP A 6 -19.15 -10.10 -5.22
C ASP A 6 -18.35 -9.22 -6.19
N LEU A 7 -17.05 -9.04 -5.92
CA LEU A 7 -16.16 -8.21 -6.73
C LEU A 7 -15.88 -8.87 -8.07
N HIS A 8 -16.20 -8.17 -9.15
CA HIS A 8 -15.80 -8.49 -10.51
C HIS A 8 -14.96 -7.35 -11.09
N VAL A 9 -13.89 -7.68 -11.81
CA VAL A 9 -13.06 -6.71 -12.53
C VAL A 9 -12.70 -7.25 -13.89
N LYS A 10 -13.01 -6.49 -14.95
CA LYS A 10 -12.68 -6.82 -16.34
C LYS A 10 -11.95 -5.67 -17.01
N PHE A 11 -10.72 -5.90 -17.47
CA PHE A 11 -10.00 -4.93 -18.29
C PHE A 11 -10.52 -4.93 -19.73
N HIS A 12 -10.67 -3.75 -20.35
CA HIS A 12 -11.24 -3.60 -21.70
C HIS A 12 -10.40 -4.31 -22.78
N ASN A 13 -9.11 -4.51 -22.55
CA ASN A 13 -8.18 -5.19 -23.46
C ASN A 13 -8.08 -6.70 -23.21
N ARG A 14 -8.94 -7.28 -22.37
CA ARG A 14 -8.95 -8.72 -22.04
C ARG A 14 -10.34 -9.30 -22.22
N ASP A 15 -10.40 -10.53 -22.79
CA ASP A 15 -11.67 -11.23 -22.97
C ASP A 15 -12.24 -11.78 -21.67
N ARG A 16 -11.36 -12.14 -20.71
CA ARG A 16 -11.74 -12.72 -19.40
C ARG A 16 -11.63 -11.70 -18.30
N GLU A 17 -12.48 -11.86 -17.30
CA GLU A 17 -12.38 -11.11 -16.05
C GLU A 17 -11.06 -11.42 -15.34
N ALA A 18 -10.46 -10.39 -14.77
CA ALA A 18 -9.27 -10.52 -13.92
C ALA A 18 -9.65 -10.92 -12.48
N VAL A 19 -10.85 -10.56 -12.04
CA VAL A 19 -11.47 -10.97 -10.78
C VAL A 19 -12.92 -11.34 -11.10
N SER A 20 -13.38 -12.49 -10.61
CA SER A 20 -14.71 -13.04 -10.93
C SER A 20 -15.41 -13.51 -9.65
N GLY A 21 -16.26 -12.66 -9.08
CA GLY A 21 -17.13 -12.95 -7.94
C GLY A 21 -16.41 -13.19 -6.61
N VAL A 22 -15.36 -12.37 -6.30
CA VAL A 22 -14.64 -12.50 -5.03
C VAL A 22 -15.42 -11.84 -3.90
N SER A 23 -15.66 -12.63 -2.83
CA SER A 23 -16.24 -12.14 -1.56
C SER A 23 -15.37 -12.59 -0.40
N LEU A 24 -14.99 -11.65 0.47
CA LEU A 24 -14.22 -11.93 1.69
C LEU A 24 -14.45 -10.82 2.73
N THR A 25 -14.15 -11.15 3.97
CA THR A 25 -14.18 -10.20 5.09
C THR A 25 -12.90 -10.32 5.90
N ILE A 26 -12.34 -9.20 6.33
CA ILE A 26 -11.19 -9.13 7.23
C ILE A 26 -11.62 -8.36 8.47
N GLN A 27 -11.52 -9.01 9.65
CA GLN A 27 -11.84 -8.39 10.93
C GLN A 27 -10.67 -7.52 11.42
N ASP A 28 -10.95 -6.65 12.39
CA ASP A 28 -9.91 -5.85 13.02
C ASP A 28 -8.87 -6.76 13.72
N GLY A 29 -7.59 -6.51 13.46
CA GLY A 29 -6.49 -7.32 13.98
C GLY A 29 -6.28 -8.67 13.27
N GLU A 30 -7.05 -8.97 12.22
CA GLU A 30 -6.90 -10.18 11.42
C GLU A 30 -5.83 -10.02 10.34
N ILE A 31 -5.10 -11.11 10.07
CA ILE A 31 -4.18 -11.24 8.93
C ILE A 31 -4.77 -12.26 7.96
N LEU A 32 -5.11 -11.82 6.75
CA LEU A 32 -5.62 -12.66 5.67
C LEU A 32 -4.55 -12.87 4.60
N GLY A 33 -4.18 -14.13 4.36
CA GLY A 33 -3.30 -14.51 3.25
C GLY A 33 -4.10 -14.82 1.97
N LEU A 34 -3.88 -14.02 0.92
CA LEU A 34 -4.46 -14.27 -0.40
C LEU A 34 -3.47 -15.05 -1.27
N VAL A 35 -3.72 -16.34 -1.46
CA VAL A 35 -2.83 -17.27 -2.16
C VAL A 35 -3.44 -17.70 -3.49
N GLY A 36 -2.61 -17.89 -4.51
CA GLY A 36 -3.03 -18.36 -5.84
C GLY A 36 -1.92 -18.20 -6.88
N GLU A 37 -2.10 -18.78 -8.05
CA GLU A 37 -1.13 -18.73 -9.15
C GLU A 37 -0.91 -17.30 -9.66
N SER A 38 0.18 -17.08 -10.41
CA SER A 38 0.40 -15.82 -11.11
C SER A 38 -0.76 -15.54 -12.08
N GLY A 39 -1.27 -14.31 -12.06
CA GLY A 39 -2.42 -13.92 -12.89
C GLY A 39 -3.80 -14.32 -12.35
N SER A 40 -3.90 -14.89 -11.14
CA SER A 40 -5.19 -15.26 -10.53
C SER A 40 -6.02 -14.09 -9.99
N GLY A 41 -5.54 -12.84 -10.12
CA GLY A 41 -6.28 -11.64 -9.73
C GLY A 41 -5.93 -11.08 -8.33
N LYS A 42 -4.96 -11.64 -7.60
CA LYS A 42 -4.57 -11.18 -6.25
C LYS A 42 -4.26 -9.67 -6.20
N SER A 43 -3.29 -9.22 -7.00
CA SER A 43 -2.89 -7.80 -7.06
C SER A 43 -4.03 -6.92 -7.57
N VAL A 44 -4.87 -7.40 -8.51
CA VAL A 44 -6.05 -6.67 -8.97
C VAL A 44 -7.06 -6.48 -7.83
N THR A 45 -7.28 -7.50 -7.02
CA THR A 45 -8.15 -7.42 -5.83
C THR A 45 -7.59 -6.41 -4.82
N ALA A 46 -6.28 -6.48 -4.50
CA ALA A 46 -5.64 -5.53 -3.60
C ALA A 46 -5.71 -4.08 -4.14
N MET A 47 -5.45 -3.88 -5.44
CA MET A 47 -5.57 -2.56 -6.09
C MET A 47 -7.01 -2.03 -6.11
N SER A 48 -8.01 -2.92 -6.20
CA SER A 48 -9.42 -2.55 -6.08
C SER A 48 -9.73 -1.97 -4.70
N VAL A 49 -9.24 -2.63 -3.65
CA VAL A 49 -9.39 -2.18 -2.26
C VAL A 49 -8.68 -0.85 -2.04
N ALA A 50 -7.45 -0.70 -2.57
CA ALA A 50 -6.68 0.54 -2.48
C ALA A 50 -7.27 1.71 -3.31
N GLY A 51 -8.28 1.47 -4.14
CA GLY A 51 -8.84 2.48 -5.05
C GLY A 51 -7.89 2.88 -6.19
N LEU A 52 -6.95 2.00 -6.55
CA LEU A 52 -5.89 2.26 -7.55
C LEU A 52 -6.21 1.67 -8.93
N LEU A 53 -7.38 1.09 -9.12
CA LEU A 53 -7.79 0.58 -10.44
C LEU A 53 -7.85 1.72 -11.48
N PRO A 54 -7.35 1.49 -12.70
CA PRO A 54 -7.44 2.45 -13.79
C PRO A 54 -8.88 2.52 -14.34
N ARG A 55 -9.75 3.30 -13.68
CA ARG A 55 -11.20 3.39 -13.94
C ARG A 55 -11.62 3.59 -15.40
N LYS A 56 -10.71 4.12 -16.24
CA LYS A 56 -10.96 4.29 -17.69
C LYS A 56 -10.61 3.05 -18.52
N GLN A 57 -10.00 2.02 -17.93
CA GLN A 57 -9.49 0.85 -18.63
C GLN A 57 -10.13 -0.46 -18.17
N CYS A 58 -11.00 -0.40 -17.16
CA CYS A 58 -11.68 -1.57 -16.62
C CYS A 58 -13.11 -1.25 -16.19
N ASP A 59 -13.98 -2.24 -16.36
CA ASP A 59 -15.29 -2.30 -15.74
C ASP A 59 -15.17 -3.08 -14.43
N TYR A 60 -15.92 -2.65 -13.41
CA TYR A 60 -15.94 -3.33 -12.12
C TYR A 60 -17.35 -3.25 -11.51
N THR A 61 -17.74 -4.33 -10.84
CA THR A 61 -19.00 -4.46 -10.11
C THR A 61 -18.75 -5.09 -8.74
N GLY A 62 -19.77 -5.09 -7.90
CA GLY A 62 -19.68 -5.52 -6.52
C GLY A 62 -19.52 -4.35 -5.57
N ARG A 63 -19.05 -4.60 -4.35
CA ARG A 63 -18.85 -3.58 -3.32
C ARG A 63 -17.57 -3.85 -2.51
N ILE A 64 -16.91 -2.79 -2.10
CA ILE A 64 -15.78 -2.84 -1.16
C ILE A 64 -16.07 -1.81 -0.07
N LEU A 65 -16.15 -2.27 1.19
CA LEU A 65 -16.45 -1.45 2.34
C LEU A 65 -15.31 -1.51 3.35
N LEU A 66 -14.79 -0.36 3.76
CA LEU A 66 -13.86 -0.23 4.89
C LEU A 66 -14.60 0.49 6.03
N ASP A 67 -14.81 -0.19 7.15
CA ASP A 67 -15.61 0.32 8.27
C ASP A 67 -17.00 0.85 7.84
N GLY A 68 -17.62 0.18 6.85
CA GLY A 68 -18.91 0.56 6.28
C GLY A 68 -18.84 1.65 5.20
N GLN A 69 -17.68 2.25 4.97
CA GLN A 69 -17.48 3.25 3.92
C GLN A 69 -17.20 2.58 2.57
N GLU A 70 -18.01 2.91 1.55
CA GLU A 70 -17.84 2.38 0.19
C GLU A 70 -16.58 2.94 -0.48
N LEU A 71 -15.73 2.04 -1.02
CA LEU A 71 -14.48 2.39 -1.68
C LEU A 71 -14.53 2.21 -3.20
N LEU A 72 -15.13 1.12 -3.69
CA LEU A 72 -15.06 0.75 -5.11
C LEU A 72 -15.66 1.82 -6.02
N HIS A 73 -16.78 2.39 -5.60
CA HIS A 73 -17.51 3.43 -6.35
C HIS A 73 -17.33 4.84 -5.77
N ALA A 74 -16.45 4.99 -4.74
CA ALA A 74 -16.21 6.27 -4.09
C ALA A 74 -15.61 7.32 -5.03
N ASP A 75 -15.90 8.59 -4.80
CA ASP A 75 -15.28 9.69 -5.50
C ASP A 75 -13.78 9.79 -5.22
N ARG A 76 -13.03 10.38 -6.15
CA ARG A 76 -11.58 10.57 -6.01
C ARG A 76 -11.18 11.39 -4.77
N SER A 77 -12.03 12.32 -4.35
CA SER A 77 -11.80 13.11 -3.12
C SER A 77 -11.81 12.20 -1.90
N VAL A 78 -12.80 11.33 -1.79
CA VAL A 78 -12.93 10.34 -0.71
C VAL A 78 -11.75 9.38 -0.70
N LEU A 79 -11.38 8.83 -1.87
CA LEU A 79 -10.23 7.93 -1.96
C LEU A 79 -8.92 8.61 -1.55
N ARG A 80 -8.70 9.89 -1.89
CA ARG A 80 -7.51 10.64 -1.48
C ARG A 80 -7.42 10.85 0.03
N GLU A 81 -8.54 10.98 0.73
CA GLU A 81 -8.57 11.11 2.18
C GLU A 81 -8.18 9.81 2.88
N ILE A 82 -8.47 8.67 2.26
CA ILE A 82 -8.24 7.32 2.81
C ILE A 82 -6.86 6.78 2.44
N GLN A 83 -6.41 7.00 1.19
CA GLN A 83 -5.14 6.51 0.68
C GLN A 83 -3.96 7.12 1.45
N GLY A 84 -3.13 6.28 2.04
CA GLY A 84 -1.98 6.68 2.87
C GLY A 84 -2.35 7.11 4.29
N ALA A 85 -3.62 7.40 4.59
CA ALA A 85 -4.09 7.69 5.94
C ALA A 85 -4.67 6.45 6.63
N GLU A 86 -5.66 5.82 5.99
CA GLU A 86 -6.36 4.65 6.53
C GLU A 86 -5.95 3.35 5.83
N ILE A 87 -5.48 3.42 4.59
CA ILE A 87 -4.98 2.29 3.81
C ILE A 87 -3.52 2.53 3.46
N GLY A 88 -2.62 1.68 3.97
CA GLY A 88 -1.23 1.58 3.55
C GLY A 88 -1.07 0.49 2.48
N VAL A 89 -0.19 0.72 1.51
CA VAL A 89 0.09 -0.26 0.45
C VAL A 89 1.59 -0.47 0.32
N VAL A 90 2.01 -1.73 0.32
CA VAL A 90 3.37 -2.16 0.00
C VAL A 90 3.32 -2.92 -1.32
N PHE A 91 3.98 -2.39 -2.34
CA PHE A 91 4.00 -2.96 -3.69
C PHE A 91 5.14 -3.98 -3.85
N GLN A 92 5.04 -4.81 -4.87
CA GLN A 92 6.00 -5.85 -5.19
C GLN A 92 7.40 -5.30 -5.55
N GLU A 93 7.45 -4.18 -6.27
CA GLU A 93 8.71 -3.60 -6.77
C GLU A 93 8.99 -2.23 -6.13
N PRO A 94 9.79 -2.15 -5.05
CA PRO A 94 10.05 -0.89 -4.37
C PRO A 94 10.78 0.14 -5.23
N GLN A 95 11.63 -0.31 -6.18
CA GLN A 95 12.36 0.59 -7.08
C GLN A 95 11.46 1.38 -8.03
N SER A 96 10.33 0.82 -8.44
CA SER A 96 9.36 1.49 -9.31
C SER A 96 8.40 2.41 -8.55
N CYS A 97 8.32 2.25 -7.23
CA CYS A 97 7.38 3.00 -6.37
C CYS A 97 8.00 4.23 -5.70
N MET A 98 9.33 4.23 -5.52
CA MET A 98 10.04 5.35 -4.90
C MET A 98 10.54 6.33 -5.97
N ASP A 99 10.39 7.64 -5.71
CA ASP A 99 10.92 8.70 -6.58
C ASP A 99 12.46 8.72 -6.49
N PRO A 100 13.19 8.41 -7.59
CA PRO A 100 14.64 8.33 -7.58
C PRO A 100 15.33 9.71 -7.36
N LEU A 101 14.62 10.80 -7.53
CA LEU A 101 15.11 12.17 -7.38
C LEU A 101 14.81 12.77 -6.00
N MET A 102 14.12 12.03 -5.16
CA MET A 102 13.72 12.46 -3.82
C MET A 102 14.39 11.61 -2.76
N LYS A 103 14.86 12.24 -1.67
CA LYS A 103 15.45 11.52 -0.53
C LYS A 103 14.41 10.64 0.18
N ILE A 104 14.87 9.60 0.87
CA ILE A 104 14.01 8.61 1.55
C ILE A 104 13.17 9.26 2.66
N GLY A 105 13.77 10.07 3.54
CA GLY A 105 13.05 10.71 4.65
C GLY A 105 11.80 11.48 4.20
N PRO A 106 11.93 12.45 3.28
CA PRO A 106 10.78 13.15 2.69
C PRO A 106 9.70 12.24 2.09
N GLN A 107 10.06 11.10 1.50
CA GLN A 107 9.09 10.16 0.93
C GLN A 107 8.33 9.40 2.02
N VAL A 108 9.02 8.99 3.09
CA VAL A 108 8.36 8.37 4.26
C VAL A 108 7.45 9.37 4.98
N GLU A 109 7.84 10.64 5.05
CA GLU A 109 7.04 11.71 5.69
C GLU A 109 5.84 12.17 4.84
N GLU A 110 5.77 11.82 3.55
CA GLU A 110 4.83 12.43 2.60
C GLU A 110 3.37 12.29 3.03
N THR A 111 2.96 11.09 3.43
CA THR A 111 1.58 10.83 3.86
C THR A 111 1.24 11.57 5.15
N LEU A 112 2.18 11.73 6.08
CA LEU A 112 2.01 12.57 7.27
C LEU A 112 1.81 14.05 6.89
N ARG A 113 2.59 14.53 5.92
CA ARG A 113 2.49 15.92 5.43
C ARG A 113 1.14 16.22 4.77
N ILE A 114 0.57 15.24 4.07
CA ILE A 114 -0.69 15.40 3.34
C ILE A 114 -1.89 15.28 4.29
N HIS A 115 -1.86 14.34 5.23
CA HIS A 115 -3.04 13.96 6.01
C HIS A 115 -3.07 14.49 7.44
N THR A 116 -2.00 15.19 7.89
CA THR A 116 -1.94 15.70 9.26
C THR A 116 -1.53 17.17 9.31
N GLN A 117 -1.84 17.84 10.42
CA GLN A 117 -1.34 19.20 10.75
C GLN A 117 -0.07 19.14 11.62
N MET A 118 0.62 18.00 11.62
CA MET A 118 1.78 17.73 12.47
C MET A 118 2.96 18.65 12.14
N PRO A 119 3.63 19.28 13.11
CA PRO A 119 4.86 20.03 12.90
C PRO A 119 5.95 19.22 12.21
N LYS A 120 6.84 19.90 11.48
CA LYS A 120 7.90 19.21 10.71
C LYS A 120 8.75 18.30 11.60
N GLU A 121 9.15 18.77 12.77
CA GLU A 121 9.99 17.99 13.69
C GLU A 121 9.29 16.74 14.18
N GLU A 122 8.02 16.83 14.53
CA GLU A 122 7.23 15.66 14.95
C GLU A 122 7.03 14.65 13.81
N ARG A 123 6.78 15.12 12.56
CA ARG A 123 6.71 14.25 11.38
C ARG A 123 8.02 13.49 11.17
N HIS A 124 9.15 14.21 11.31
CA HIS A 124 10.47 13.60 11.15
C HIS A 124 10.71 12.51 12.19
N GLN A 125 10.45 12.78 13.46
CA GLN A 125 10.58 11.77 14.53
C GLN A 125 9.65 10.57 14.29
N ARG A 126 8.45 10.79 13.77
CA ARG A 126 7.52 9.71 13.44
C ARG A 126 7.99 8.89 12.25
N ALA A 127 8.60 9.52 11.24
CA ALA A 127 9.21 8.81 10.11
C ALA A 127 10.39 7.95 10.56
N LEU A 128 11.28 8.48 11.42
CA LEU A 128 12.37 7.70 12.02
C LEU A 128 11.86 6.49 12.80
N ALA A 129 10.81 6.69 13.61
CA ALA A 129 10.19 5.59 14.35
C ALA A 129 9.58 4.52 13.42
N ALA A 130 8.96 4.91 12.31
CA ALA A 130 8.43 3.97 11.32
C ALA A 130 9.55 3.21 10.59
N MET A 131 10.66 3.89 10.25
CA MET A 131 11.83 3.28 9.65
C MET A 131 12.50 2.28 10.62
N ALA A 132 12.59 2.61 11.89
CA ALA A 132 13.09 1.70 12.91
C ALA A 132 12.16 0.48 13.09
N ALA A 133 10.84 0.67 13.08
CA ALA A 133 9.86 -0.42 13.14
C ALA A 133 9.92 -1.34 11.90
N ALA A 134 10.30 -0.81 10.74
CA ALA A 134 10.58 -1.58 9.52
C ALA A 134 12.01 -2.18 9.53
N GLU A 135 12.73 -2.10 10.65
CA GLU A 135 14.08 -2.62 10.85
C GLU A 135 15.13 -2.06 9.86
N LEU A 136 14.99 -0.81 9.45
CA LEU A 136 16.04 -0.11 8.72
C LEU A 136 17.22 0.18 9.65
N PRO A 137 18.45 -0.18 9.27
CA PRO A 137 19.62 0.21 10.02
C PRO A 137 19.86 1.72 9.87
N ASP A 138 20.23 2.42 10.94
CA ASP A 138 20.53 3.85 10.92
C ASP A 138 19.46 4.71 10.21
N PRO A 139 18.24 4.81 10.76
CA PRO A 139 17.15 5.57 10.14
C PRO A 139 17.50 7.03 9.83
N GLU A 140 18.28 7.71 10.70
CA GLU A 140 18.71 9.09 10.50
C GLU A 140 19.62 9.23 9.26
N GLY A 141 20.64 8.37 9.13
CA GLY A 141 21.52 8.41 7.98
C GLY A 141 20.81 8.02 6.67
N ILE A 142 19.80 7.14 6.74
CA ILE A 142 19.00 6.74 5.57
C ILE A 142 18.06 7.83 5.11
N CYS A 143 17.52 8.66 6.00
CA CYS A 143 16.67 9.79 5.64
C CYS A 143 17.28 10.70 4.57
N ASP A 144 18.60 10.86 4.61
CA ASP A 144 19.33 11.75 3.70
C ASP A 144 19.79 11.07 2.40
N LYS A 145 19.60 9.76 2.26
CA LYS A 145 19.94 8.99 1.06
C LYS A 145 18.85 9.03 0.00
N TYR A 146 19.24 8.80 -1.23
CA TYR A 146 18.35 8.56 -2.36
C TYR A 146 18.08 7.06 -2.54
N PRO A 147 16.98 6.68 -3.21
CA PRO A 147 16.64 5.27 -3.46
C PRO A 147 17.77 4.44 -4.08
N HIS A 148 18.51 4.99 -5.02
CA HIS A 148 19.61 4.30 -5.70
C HIS A 148 20.85 4.06 -4.82
N GLU A 149 20.94 4.66 -3.64
CA GLU A 149 22.01 4.44 -2.66
C GLU A 149 21.68 3.31 -1.67
N LEU A 150 20.49 2.71 -1.77
CA LEU A 150 20.03 1.65 -0.90
C LEU A 150 20.08 0.28 -1.59
N SER A 151 20.31 -0.79 -0.82
CA SER A 151 20.07 -2.15 -1.30
C SER A 151 18.58 -2.41 -1.52
N GLY A 152 18.23 -3.43 -2.32
CA GLY A 152 16.85 -3.79 -2.57
C GLY A 152 16.04 -4.06 -1.28
N GLY A 153 16.64 -4.78 -0.33
CA GLY A 153 16.02 -5.04 0.96
C GLY A 153 15.84 -3.78 1.82
N MET A 154 16.81 -2.85 1.79
CA MET A 154 16.66 -1.56 2.49
C MET A 154 15.57 -0.69 1.86
N LEU A 155 15.48 -0.69 0.54
CA LEU A 155 14.44 0.06 -0.18
C LEU A 155 13.06 -0.52 0.08
N GLN A 156 12.94 -1.85 0.15
CA GLN A 156 11.71 -2.54 0.55
C GLN A 156 11.26 -2.11 1.96
N ARG A 157 12.18 -2.10 2.93
CA ARG A 157 11.91 -1.65 4.30
C ARG A 157 11.53 -0.17 4.36
N ALA A 158 12.15 0.69 3.53
CA ALA A 158 11.77 2.10 3.43
C ALA A 158 10.33 2.26 2.91
N MET A 159 9.92 1.45 1.91
CA MET A 159 8.56 1.42 1.41
C MET A 159 7.57 0.91 2.47
N ILE A 160 7.93 -0.12 3.25
CA ILE A 160 7.13 -0.57 4.38
C ILE A 160 6.97 0.55 5.41
N ALA A 161 8.06 1.25 5.77
CA ALA A 161 8.01 2.39 6.69
C ALA A 161 7.04 3.49 6.19
N ALA A 162 7.10 3.84 4.89
CA ALA A 162 6.17 4.80 4.29
C ALA A 162 4.71 4.33 4.35
N ALA A 163 4.46 3.03 4.19
CA ALA A 163 3.11 2.48 4.26
C ALA A 163 2.51 2.48 5.69
N ILE A 164 3.36 2.31 6.74
CA ILE A 164 2.90 2.20 8.13
C ILE A 164 3.00 3.50 8.94
N VAL A 165 3.64 4.55 8.42
CA VAL A 165 3.96 5.78 9.18
C VAL A 165 2.72 6.49 9.74
N ASN A 166 1.60 6.44 9.04
CA ASN A 166 0.29 6.96 9.49
C ASN A 166 -0.48 6.00 10.40
N ARG A 167 0.04 4.79 10.66
CA ARG A 167 -0.67 3.72 11.38
C ARG A 167 -2.03 3.42 10.75
N PRO A 168 -2.05 2.99 9.46
CA PRO A 168 -3.28 2.73 8.75
C PRO A 168 -4.12 1.63 9.42
N LYS A 169 -5.43 1.67 9.21
CA LYS A 169 -6.36 0.62 9.67
C LYS A 169 -6.21 -0.67 8.87
N LEU A 170 -5.87 -0.54 7.58
CA LEU A 170 -5.65 -1.64 6.65
C LEU A 170 -4.28 -1.53 6.00
N LEU A 171 -3.51 -2.61 6.01
CA LEU A 171 -2.25 -2.71 5.30
C LEU A 171 -2.37 -3.77 4.21
N LEU A 172 -2.18 -3.38 2.97
CA LEU A 172 -2.16 -4.25 1.80
C LEU A 172 -0.71 -4.55 1.42
N LEU A 173 -0.37 -5.83 1.32
CA LEU A 173 0.98 -6.29 1.00
C LEU A 173 0.92 -7.13 -0.27
N ASP A 174 1.53 -6.64 -1.36
CA ASP A 174 1.64 -7.38 -2.63
C ASP A 174 3.06 -7.93 -2.77
N GLU A 175 3.23 -9.22 -2.46
CA GLU A 175 4.52 -9.94 -2.45
C GLU A 175 5.65 -9.20 -1.70
N PRO A 176 5.45 -8.82 -0.42
CA PRO A 176 6.31 -7.86 0.28
C PRO A 176 7.71 -8.38 0.60
N THR A 177 8.00 -9.66 0.39
CA THR A 177 9.25 -10.31 0.80
C THR A 177 10.16 -10.70 -0.37
N THR A 178 9.79 -10.40 -1.61
CA THR A 178 10.56 -10.79 -2.80
C THR A 178 11.98 -10.20 -2.84
N ALA A 179 12.22 -9.05 -2.20
CA ALA A 179 13.52 -8.40 -2.11
C ALA A 179 14.23 -8.58 -0.76
N LEU A 180 13.63 -9.33 0.18
CA LEU A 180 14.22 -9.61 1.50
C LEU A 180 14.95 -10.94 1.52
N ASP A 181 16.05 -11.02 2.28
CA ASP A 181 16.74 -12.28 2.55
C ASP A 181 15.81 -13.24 3.33
N VAL A 182 15.87 -14.55 2.99
CA VAL A 182 15.03 -15.62 3.59
C VAL A 182 15.09 -15.64 5.12
N THR A 183 16.19 -15.16 5.71
CA THR A 183 16.38 -15.08 7.17
C THR A 183 15.63 -13.92 7.83
N ILE A 184 15.02 -13.03 7.04
CA ILE A 184 14.38 -11.79 7.51
C ILE A 184 12.88 -11.79 7.18
N GLN A 185 12.42 -12.82 6.50
CA GLN A 185 10.99 -12.98 6.13
C GLN A 185 10.10 -13.31 7.31
#